data_28d634c92f25ea4f0581e9663c5dbd35
#
_entry.id   28d634c92f25ea4f0581e9663c5dbd35
#
_cell.length_a   1.000
_cell.length_b   1.000
_cell.length_c   1.000
_cell.angle_alpha   90.00
_cell.angle_beta   90.00
_cell.angle_gamma   90.00
#
_symmetry.space_group_name_H-M   'P 1'
#
loop_
_entity.id
_entity.type
_entity.pdbx_description
1 polymer ?
#
loop_
_entity_poly.entity_id
_entity_poly.type
_entity_poly.pdbx_seq_one_letter_code
_entity_poly.pdbx_strand_id
1 'polypeptide(L)'
;EVDKLANIKSAKKRILVNETKAARNKAIKSKVKTCVKKVETAVANKDAAAADALKVAIVEINKAGSKGVYHKKTVSRKIARLSKAVDSIA
;
A
#
# COMPACT_ATOMS: atom_id res chain seq x y z
N GLU A 1 34.74 -25.66 0.61
CA GLU A 1 33.69 -25.99 1.58
C GLU A 1 33.35 -24.82 2.49
N VAL A 2 34.37 -24.01 2.85
CA VAL A 2 34.13 -22.78 3.63
C VAL A 2 33.23 -21.83 2.83
N ASP A 3 33.39 -21.76 1.54
CA ASP A 3 32.56 -20.94 0.64
C ASP A 3 31.10 -21.42 0.61
N LYS A 4 30.88 -22.74 0.66
CA LYS A 4 29.53 -23.32 0.73
C LYS A 4 28.83 -22.92 2.03
N LEU A 5 29.55 -22.97 3.17
CA LEU A 5 29.00 -22.58 4.47
C LEU A 5 28.63 -21.10 4.47
N ALA A 6 29.48 -20.24 3.92
CA ALA A 6 29.20 -18.81 3.81
C ALA A 6 27.97 -18.55 2.92
N ASN A 7 27.84 -19.26 1.81
CA ASN A 7 26.69 -19.15 0.92
C ASN A 7 25.39 -19.61 1.57
N ILE A 8 25.43 -20.70 2.36
CA ILE A 8 24.26 -21.19 3.10
C ILE A 8 23.80 -20.16 4.13
N LYS A 9 24.71 -19.60 4.91
CA LYS A 9 24.40 -18.55 5.89
C LYS A 9 23.81 -17.32 5.22
N SER A 10 24.38 -16.90 4.10
CA SER A 10 23.91 -15.77 3.31
C SER A 10 22.51 -16.02 2.75
N ALA A 11 22.25 -17.24 2.25
CA ALA A 11 20.94 -17.64 1.75
C ALA A 11 19.87 -17.62 2.85
N LYS A 12 20.19 -18.16 4.04
CA LYS A 12 19.28 -18.14 5.20
C LYS A 12 18.94 -16.71 5.61
N LYS A 13 19.93 -15.84 5.66
CA LYS A 13 19.74 -14.43 5.99
C LYS A 13 18.81 -13.75 4.99
N ARG A 14 18.97 -14.02 3.70
CA ARG A 14 18.09 -13.48 2.63
C ARG A 14 16.66 -13.96 2.81
N ILE A 15 16.44 -15.22 3.13
CA ILE A 15 15.09 -15.78 3.35
C ILE A 15 14.42 -15.04 4.51
N LEU A 16 15.10 -14.86 5.64
CA LEU A 16 14.56 -14.14 6.79
C LEU A 16 14.21 -12.69 6.45
N VAL A 17 15.08 -11.99 5.73
CA VAL A 17 14.84 -10.61 5.29
C VAL A 17 13.63 -10.55 4.35
N ASN A 18 13.52 -11.49 3.42
CA ASN A 18 12.40 -11.54 2.47
C ASN A 18 11.08 -11.82 3.19
N GLU A 19 11.05 -12.72 4.16
CA GLU A 19 9.86 -13.01 4.96
C GLU A 19 9.42 -11.78 5.76
N THR A 20 10.36 -11.08 6.38
CA THR A 20 10.08 -9.85 7.13
C THR A 20 9.51 -8.76 6.20
N LYS A 21 10.09 -8.58 5.02
CA LYS A 21 9.59 -7.62 4.02
C LYS A 21 8.20 -8.01 3.52
N ALA A 22 7.96 -9.30 3.26
CA ALA A 22 6.66 -9.79 2.80
C ALA A 22 5.57 -9.52 3.84
N ALA A 23 5.84 -9.80 5.12
CA ALA A 23 4.91 -9.53 6.21
C ALA A 23 4.60 -8.03 6.34
N ARG A 24 5.63 -7.18 6.26
CA ARG A 24 5.47 -5.73 6.29
C ARG A 24 4.67 -5.23 5.09
N ASN A 25 4.97 -5.73 3.90
CA ASN A 25 4.25 -5.35 2.67
C ASN A 25 2.79 -5.75 2.75
N LYS A 26 2.49 -6.93 3.29
CA LYS A 26 1.12 -7.40 3.49
C LYS A 26 0.35 -6.48 4.44
N ALA A 27 0.96 -6.08 5.55
CA ALA A 27 0.36 -5.16 6.51
C ALA A 27 0.07 -3.79 5.88
N ILE A 28 1.02 -3.26 5.09
CA ILE A 28 0.86 -1.99 4.39
C ILE A 28 -0.25 -2.07 3.35
N LYS A 29 -0.30 -3.15 2.55
CA LYS A 29 -1.36 -3.37 1.56
C LYS A 29 -2.73 -3.46 2.23
N SER A 30 -2.84 -4.15 3.36
CA SER A 30 -4.09 -4.25 4.13
C SER A 30 -4.56 -2.88 4.61
N LYS A 31 -3.65 -2.05 5.09
CA LYS A 31 -3.94 -0.70 5.56
C LYS A 31 -4.45 0.18 4.41
N VAL A 32 -3.78 0.14 3.26
CA VAL A 32 -4.19 0.86 2.06
C VAL A 32 -5.58 0.40 1.61
N LYS A 33 -5.82 -0.90 1.58
CA LYS A 33 -7.10 -1.48 1.20
C LYS A 33 -8.23 -1.02 2.11
N THR A 34 -7.98 -0.95 3.42
CA THR A 34 -8.94 -0.44 4.41
C THR A 34 -9.26 1.03 4.15
N CYS A 35 -8.26 1.86 3.88
CA CYS A 35 -8.46 3.28 3.57
C CYS A 35 -9.26 3.46 2.27
N VAL A 36 -8.96 2.67 1.25
CA VAL A 36 -9.70 2.68 -0.03
C VAL A 36 -11.16 2.31 0.19
N LYS A 37 -11.44 1.28 0.98
CA LYS A 37 -12.82 0.88 1.32
C LYS A 37 -13.58 2.00 2.04
N LYS A 38 -12.93 2.70 2.95
CA LYS A 38 -13.55 3.84 3.66
C LYS A 38 -13.95 4.94 2.69
N VAL A 39 -13.09 5.25 1.72
CA VAL A 39 -13.40 6.23 0.68
C VAL A 39 -14.57 5.76 -0.17
N GLU A 40 -14.56 4.51 -0.63
CA GLU A 40 -15.62 3.95 -1.45
C GLU A 40 -16.96 3.93 -0.72
N THR A 41 -16.96 3.57 0.55
CA THR A 41 -18.17 3.58 1.39
C THR A 41 -18.70 5.01 1.55
N ALA A 42 -17.84 5.97 1.82
CA ALA A 42 -18.22 7.36 1.93
C ALA A 42 -18.79 7.90 0.62
N VAL A 43 -18.20 7.54 -0.52
CA VAL A 43 -18.70 7.89 -1.86
C VAL A 43 -20.07 7.27 -2.11
N ALA A 44 -20.25 6.00 -1.78
CA ALA A 44 -21.53 5.30 -1.95
C ALA A 44 -22.64 5.95 -1.12
N ASN A 45 -22.32 6.44 0.07
CA ASN A 45 -23.25 7.12 0.97
C ASN A 45 -23.38 8.61 0.67
N LYS A 46 -22.64 9.13 -0.31
CA LYS A 46 -22.55 10.57 -0.62
C LYS A 46 -22.22 11.41 0.60
N ASP A 47 -21.30 10.91 1.42
CA ASP A 47 -20.90 11.55 2.68
C ASP A 47 -19.88 12.66 2.40
N ALA A 48 -20.07 13.81 3.05
CA ALA A 48 -19.11 14.92 2.98
C ALA A 48 -17.71 14.51 3.51
N ALA A 49 -17.64 13.53 4.41
CA ALA A 49 -16.39 13.00 4.92
C ALA A 49 -15.56 12.24 3.86
N ALA A 50 -16.11 12.00 2.67
CA ALA A 50 -15.37 11.36 1.57
C ALA A 50 -14.09 12.11 1.23
N ALA A 51 -14.11 13.44 1.23
CA ALA A 51 -12.93 14.26 0.96
C ALA A 51 -11.83 14.04 2.01
N ASP A 52 -12.18 13.95 3.28
CA ASP A 52 -11.23 13.69 4.37
C ASP A 52 -10.69 12.26 4.29
N ALA A 53 -11.55 11.29 4.02
CA ALA A 53 -11.16 9.90 3.82
C ALA A 53 -10.20 9.77 2.62
N LEU A 54 -10.45 10.52 1.55
CA LEU A 54 -9.58 10.57 0.38
C LEU A 54 -8.18 11.08 0.74
N LYS A 55 -8.07 12.13 1.53
CA LYS A 55 -6.78 12.68 1.98
C LYS A 55 -5.97 11.62 2.73
N VAL A 56 -6.60 10.92 3.67
CA VAL A 56 -5.95 9.84 4.43
C VAL A 56 -5.52 8.71 3.50
N ALA A 57 -6.37 8.30 2.57
CA ALA A 57 -6.06 7.25 1.61
C ALA A 57 -4.86 7.63 0.72
N ILE A 58 -4.81 8.87 0.23
CA ILE A 58 -3.69 9.37 -0.57
C ILE A 58 -2.38 9.30 0.21
N VAL A 59 -2.37 9.73 1.47
CA VAL A 59 -1.19 9.67 2.33
C VAL A 59 -0.70 8.23 2.48
N GLU A 60 -1.60 7.30 2.78
CA GLU A 60 -1.24 5.88 2.96
C GLU A 60 -0.75 5.25 1.66
N ILE A 61 -1.37 5.55 0.52
CA ILE A 61 -0.95 5.05 -0.79
C ILE A 61 0.45 5.59 -1.14
N ASN A 62 0.70 6.87 -0.91
CA ASN A 62 2.01 7.48 -1.13
C ASN A 62 3.09 6.87 -0.24
N LYS A 63 2.79 6.62 1.03
CA LYS A 63 3.71 5.94 1.94
C LYS A 63 4.05 4.54 1.43
N ALA A 64 3.05 3.78 0.97
CA ALA A 64 3.25 2.45 0.41
C ALA A 64 4.14 2.51 -0.84
N GLY A 65 3.93 3.49 -1.70
CA GLY A 65 4.77 3.72 -2.88
C GLY A 65 6.21 4.06 -2.50
N SER A 66 6.39 4.94 -1.51
CA SER A 66 7.70 5.33 -1.00
C SER A 66 8.48 4.13 -0.41
N LYS A 67 7.78 3.19 0.22
CA LYS A 67 8.38 1.98 0.77
C LYS A 67 8.60 0.87 -0.27
N GLY A 68 8.24 1.11 -1.52
CA GLY A 68 8.41 0.14 -2.59
C GLY A 68 7.37 -0.97 -2.64
N VAL A 69 6.28 -0.87 -1.87
CA VAL A 69 5.18 -1.85 -1.88
C VAL A 69 4.41 -1.79 -3.19
N TYR A 70 4.18 -0.59 -3.69
CA TYR A 70 3.52 -0.34 -4.98
C TYR A 70 4.45 0.38 -5.95
N HIS A 71 4.35 0.02 -7.23
CA HIS A 71 5.04 0.75 -8.28
C HIS A 71 4.44 2.16 -8.41
N LYS A 72 5.26 3.12 -8.85
CA LYS A 72 4.87 4.52 -9.07
C LYS A 72 3.60 4.66 -9.90
N LYS A 73 3.48 3.89 -10.97
CA LYS A 73 2.28 3.90 -11.83
C LYS A 73 1.04 3.40 -11.12
N THR A 74 1.18 2.38 -10.26
CA THR A 74 0.08 1.85 -9.46
C THR A 74 -0.42 2.88 -8.46
N VAL A 75 0.50 3.61 -7.80
CA VAL A 75 0.18 4.69 -6.87
C VAL A 75 -0.65 5.76 -7.59
N SER A 76 -0.20 6.22 -8.74
CA SER A 76 -0.89 7.24 -9.53
C SER A 76 -2.29 6.79 -9.94
N ARG A 77 -2.46 5.55 -10.37
CA ARG A 77 -3.76 5.00 -10.77
C ARG A 77 -4.73 4.94 -9.60
N LYS A 78 -4.28 4.46 -8.43
CA LYS A 78 -5.13 4.36 -7.25
C LYS A 78 -5.61 5.74 -6.80
N ILE A 79 -4.72 6.70 -6.74
CA ILE A 79 -5.06 8.08 -6.36
C ILE A 79 -6.03 8.70 -7.36
N ALA A 80 -5.78 8.54 -8.66
CA ALA A 80 -6.64 9.07 -9.70
C ALA A 80 -8.06 8.50 -9.64
N ARG A 81 -8.20 7.18 -9.44
CA ARG A 81 -9.51 6.52 -9.32
C ARG A 81 -10.29 7.03 -8.12
N LEU A 82 -9.64 7.12 -6.97
CA LEU A 82 -10.30 7.60 -5.75
C LEU A 82 -10.68 9.07 -5.87
N SER A 83 -9.82 9.90 -6.44
CA SER A 83 -10.11 11.32 -6.68
C SER A 83 -11.32 11.51 -7.58
N LYS A 84 -11.41 10.75 -8.67
CA LYS A 84 -12.57 10.79 -9.57
C LYS A 84 -13.84 10.36 -8.85
N ALA A 85 -13.78 9.30 -8.03
CA ALA A 85 -14.94 8.82 -7.29
C ALA A 85 -15.47 9.90 -6.33
N VAL A 86 -14.58 10.58 -5.62
CA VAL A 86 -14.96 11.65 -4.69
C VAL A 86 -15.49 12.87 -5.47
N ASP A 87 -14.86 13.25 -6.57
CA ASP A 87 -15.31 14.36 -7.40
C ASP A 87 -16.72 14.13 -7.96
N SER A 88 -17.10 12.87 -8.20
CA SER A 88 -18.42 12.52 -8.75
C SER A 88 -19.57 12.84 -7.78
N ILE A 89 -19.28 12.97 -6.49
CA ILE A 89 -20.29 13.29 -5.47
C ILE A 89 -20.15 14.71 -4.91
N ALA A 90 -19.11 15.42 -5.32
CA ALA A 90 -18.85 16.79 -4.82
C ALA A 90 -19.77 17.82 -5.45
#